data_35fe2ed7a89155a8b36368857646ed15
#
_entry.id   35fe2ed7a89155a8b36368857646ed15
#
_cell.length_a   1.000
_cell.length_b   1.000
_cell.length_c   1.000
_cell.angle_alpha   90.00
_cell.angle_beta   90.00
_cell.angle_gamma   90.00
#
_symmetry.space_group_name_H-M   'P 1'
#
loop_
_entity.id
_entity.type
_entity.pdbx_description
1 polymer ?
#
loop_
_entity_poly.entity_id
_entity_poly.type
_entity_poly.pdbx_seq_one_letter_code
_entity_poly.pdbx_strand_id
1 'polypeptide(L)'
;SSACVFVLSTGDGVHQFEYDVDSGEFIMSKERLMLPDGDRMQRIFSGNLGNVELWSKELREYVTTLQDRGWAYRYIGALIGDFHRVLCYGGIWLYPADKKAPEGKARLLYEVAPISFLAKQAGGMAVRGDKATEDVLDVVPTSIHQKSPMFVGSLSAVKDLQEFLKKY
;
A
#
# COMPACT_ATOMS: atom_id res chain seq x y z
N SER A 1 -19.84 7.01 -11.14
CA SER A 1 -18.57 7.50 -10.60
C SER A 1 -18.19 8.81 -11.27
N SER A 2 -17.63 9.77 -10.53
CA SER A 2 -17.20 11.06 -11.09
C SER A 2 -15.86 10.97 -11.83
N ALA A 3 -15.15 9.86 -11.73
CA ALA A 3 -13.89 9.62 -12.42
C ALA A 3 -13.66 8.12 -12.65
N CYS A 4 -12.99 7.78 -13.75
CA CYS A 4 -12.45 6.46 -14.00
C CYS A 4 -10.95 6.61 -14.27
N VAL A 5 -10.13 6.03 -13.40
CA VAL A 5 -8.67 6.18 -13.44
C VAL A 5 -8.04 4.83 -13.75
N PHE A 6 -7.08 4.83 -14.67
CA PHE A 6 -6.26 3.69 -15.03
C PHE A 6 -4.79 4.01 -14.72
N VAL A 7 -4.12 3.13 -13.96
CA VAL A 7 -2.71 3.29 -13.59
C VAL A 7 -1.92 2.13 -14.20
N LEU A 8 -0.84 2.46 -14.90
CA LEU A 8 -0.02 1.50 -15.64
C LEU A 8 1.47 1.72 -15.36
N SER A 9 2.20 0.62 -15.31
CA SER A 9 3.66 0.61 -15.43
C SER A 9 4.10 -0.51 -16.38
N THR A 10 5.04 -0.18 -17.25
CA THR A 10 5.72 -1.14 -18.14
C THR A 10 7.13 -1.48 -17.66
N GLY A 11 7.48 -1.07 -16.41
CA GLY A 11 8.79 -1.26 -15.82
C GLY A 11 9.68 0.00 -15.88
N ASP A 12 9.20 1.09 -16.48
CA ASP A 12 9.87 2.39 -16.52
C ASP A 12 8.95 3.50 -15.96
N GLY A 13 8.77 3.49 -14.64
CA GLY A 13 7.91 4.43 -13.93
C GLY A 13 6.43 4.05 -13.98
N VAL A 14 5.60 4.92 -13.41
CA VAL A 14 4.14 4.75 -13.29
C VAL A 14 3.44 5.87 -14.03
N HIS A 15 2.42 5.55 -14.81
CA HIS A 15 1.63 6.52 -15.57
C HIS A 15 0.16 6.40 -15.17
N GLN A 16 -0.51 7.55 -15.07
CA GLN A 16 -1.94 7.62 -14.77
C GLN A 16 -2.70 8.18 -15.97
N PHE A 17 -3.82 7.55 -16.26
CA PHE A 17 -4.76 7.94 -17.31
C PHE A 17 -6.13 8.16 -16.69
N GLU A 18 -6.88 9.11 -17.20
CA GLU A 18 -8.25 9.38 -16.82
C GLU A 18 -9.16 9.20 -18.02
N TYR A 19 -10.28 8.53 -17.81
CA TYR A 19 -11.26 8.34 -18.88
C TYR A 19 -11.99 9.64 -19.16
N ASP A 20 -11.84 10.11 -20.38
CA ASP A 20 -12.59 11.26 -20.90
C ASP A 20 -13.89 10.79 -21.52
N VAL A 21 -15.01 11.27 -20.98
CA VAL A 21 -16.35 10.84 -21.41
C VAL A 21 -16.69 11.38 -22.79
N ASP A 22 -16.18 12.56 -23.15
CA ASP A 22 -16.52 13.22 -24.40
C ASP A 22 -15.82 12.56 -25.59
N SER A 23 -14.55 12.19 -25.44
CA SER A 23 -13.80 11.47 -26.49
C SER A 23 -13.98 9.95 -26.42
N GLY A 24 -14.38 9.39 -25.29
CA GLY A 24 -14.43 7.94 -25.06
C GLY A 24 -13.06 7.28 -24.89
N GLU A 25 -12.02 8.05 -24.60
CA GLU A 25 -10.63 7.58 -24.53
C GLU A 25 -10.03 7.79 -23.14
N PHE A 26 -8.94 7.04 -22.83
CA PHE A 26 -8.11 7.28 -21.66
C PHE A 26 -7.01 8.27 -22.00
N ILE A 27 -7.06 9.45 -21.38
CA ILE A 27 -6.09 10.53 -21.57
C ILE A 27 -5.05 10.45 -20.43
N MET A 28 -3.76 10.52 -20.78
CA MET A 28 -2.68 10.54 -19.79
C MET A 28 -2.78 11.81 -18.94
N SER A 29 -3.09 11.66 -17.66
CA SER A 29 -3.20 12.78 -16.71
C SER A 29 -1.93 12.99 -15.90
N LYS A 30 -1.11 11.94 -15.69
CA LYS A 30 0.19 12.03 -15.02
C LYS A 30 1.20 11.09 -15.67
N GLU A 31 2.30 11.67 -16.11
CA GLU A 31 3.47 10.96 -16.58
C GLU A 31 4.48 10.78 -15.42
N ARG A 32 5.09 9.58 -15.32
CA ARG A 32 6.10 9.25 -14.30
C ARG A 32 5.69 9.66 -12.88
N LEU A 33 4.47 9.26 -12.50
CA LEU A 33 3.93 9.51 -11.17
C LEU A 33 4.86 8.92 -10.11
N MET A 34 5.33 9.79 -9.19
CA MET A 34 6.16 9.41 -8.05
C MET A 34 5.32 9.43 -6.77
N LEU A 35 5.42 8.39 -5.99
CA LEU A 35 4.80 8.29 -4.67
C LEU A 35 5.46 9.33 -3.74
N PRO A 36 4.71 10.30 -3.20
CA PRO A 36 5.28 11.34 -2.35
C PRO A 36 5.98 10.76 -1.12
N ASP A 37 7.17 11.29 -0.79
CA ASP A 37 7.97 10.85 0.34
C ASP A 37 8.61 12.05 1.08
N GLY A 38 9.06 11.84 2.32
CA GLY A 38 9.64 12.88 3.17
C GLY A 38 8.67 14.05 3.38
N ASP A 39 9.12 15.27 3.15
CA ASP A 39 8.31 16.48 3.36
C ASP A 39 7.14 16.63 2.38
N ARG A 40 7.16 15.91 1.27
CA ARG A 40 6.06 15.90 0.29
C ARG A 40 4.95 14.91 0.65
N MET A 41 5.23 13.97 1.53
CA MET A 41 4.28 12.95 1.97
C MET A 41 3.24 13.55 2.91
N GLN A 42 1.97 13.27 2.66
CA GLN A 42 0.95 13.48 3.68
C GLN A 42 1.05 12.39 4.75
N ARG A 43 0.95 12.78 6.02
CA ARG A 43 0.96 11.86 7.16
C ARG A 43 -0.37 11.13 7.26
N ILE A 44 -0.57 10.17 6.36
CA ILE A 44 -1.79 9.37 6.27
C ILE A 44 -1.42 7.91 6.50
N PHE A 45 -2.22 7.23 7.31
CA PHE A 45 -2.19 5.77 7.37
C PHE A 45 -3.57 5.18 7.07
N SER A 46 -3.57 3.98 6.52
CA SER A 46 -4.75 3.24 6.11
C SER A 46 -4.67 1.79 6.59
N GLY A 47 -5.79 1.21 6.89
CA GLY A 47 -5.92 -0.19 7.31
C GLY A 47 -7.28 -0.44 7.93
N ASN A 48 -7.72 -1.70 7.95
CA ASN A 48 -8.99 -2.03 8.55
C ASN A 48 -8.89 -2.07 10.09
N LEU A 49 -9.00 -0.92 10.73
CA LEU A 49 -8.95 -0.80 12.20
C LEU A 49 -10.14 -1.50 12.89
N GLY A 50 -11.21 -1.84 12.18
CA GLY A 50 -12.27 -2.71 12.71
C GLY A 50 -11.77 -4.11 13.08
N ASN A 51 -10.60 -4.51 12.55
CA ASN A 51 -9.93 -5.79 12.85
C ASN A 51 -8.66 -5.60 13.71
N VAL A 52 -8.39 -4.42 14.23
CA VAL A 52 -7.12 -4.10 14.94
C VAL A 52 -6.84 -5.05 16.11
N GLU A 53 -7.87 -5.51 16.83
CA GLU A 53 -7.73 -6.46 17.94
C GLU A 53 -7.27 -7.86 17.49
N LEU A 54 -7.38 -8.16 16.21
CA LEU A 54 -6.89 -9.41 15.62
C LEU A 54 -5.42 -9.30 15.18
N TRP A 55 -4.87 -8.09 15.09
CA TRP A 55 -3.49 -7.84 14.68
C TRP A 55 -2.51 -8.18 15.80
N SER A 56 -1.23 -8.30 15.47
CA SER A 56 -0.19 -8.47 16.48
C SER A 56 -0.15 -7.27 17.45
N LYS A 57 0.38 -7.49 18.63
CA LYS A 57 0.50 -6.45 19.64
C LYS A 57 1.35 -5.28 19.14
N GLU A 58 2.44 -5.61 18.46
CA GLU A 58 3.41 -4.65 17.92
C GLU A 58 2.77 -3.74 16.86
N LEU A 59 1.95 -4.30 15.97
CA LEU A 59 1.23 -3.50 14.96
C LEU A 59 0.15 -2.61 15.59
N ARG A 60 -0.51 -3.05 16.64
CA ARG A 60 -1.46 -2.20 17.38
C ARG A 60 -0.76 -1.02 18.04
N GLU A 61 0.39 -1.26 18.67
CA GLU A 61 1.21 -0.21 19.27
C GLU A 61 1.75 0.76 18.22
N TYR A 62 2.14 0.25 17.04
CA TYR A 62 2.54 1.10 15.91
C TYR A 62 1.42 2.03 15.46
N VAL A 63 0.19 1.52 15.31
CA VAL A 63 -0.97 2.34 14.96
C VAL A 63 -1.21 3.44 16.00
N THR A 64 -1.13 3.12 17.30
CA THR A 64 -1.23 4.11 18.37
C THR A 64 -0.14 5.19 18.23
N THR A 65 1.09 4.77 17.95
CA THR A 65 2.21 5.70 17.71
C THR A 65 1.95 6.63 16.51
N LEU A 66 1.36 6.13 15.43
CA LEU A 66 0.99 6.98 14.29
C LEU A 66 -0.07 8.02 14.68
N GLN A 67 -1.08 7.61 15.44
CA GLN A 67 -2.13 8.51 15.93
C GLN A 67 -1.55 9.60 16.85
N ASP A 68 -0.69 9.23 17.81
CA ASP A 68 -0.01 10.16 18.72
C ASP A 68 0.88 11.17 17.99
N ARG A 69 1.47 10.77 16.85
CA ARG A 69 2.24 11.65 15.95
C ARG A 69 1.36 12.51 15.04
N GLY A 70 0.03 12.46 15.18
CA GLY A 70 -0.92 13.25 14.40
C GLY A 70 -1.12 12.76 12.97
N TRP A 71 -0.86 11.48 12.67
CA TRP A 71 -1.17 10.91 11.36
C TRP A 71 -2.67 10.78 11.17
N ALA A 72 -3.17 11.17 10.02
CA ALA A 72 -4.58 11.06 9.69
C ALA A 72 -4.95 9.64 9.25
N TYR A 73 -5.92 9.06 9.92
CA TYR A 73 -6.52 7.80 9.48
C TYR A 73 -7.43 8.01 8.28
N ARG A 74 -7.21 7.26 7.21
CA ARG A 74 -8.05 7.25 6.01
C ARG A 74 -8.21 5.82 5.52
N TYR A 75 -9.43 5.34 5.45
CA TYR A 75 -9.73 3.99 4.99
C TYR A 75 -11.04 3.97 4.20
N ILE A 76 -11.00 3.49 2.98
CA ILE A 76 -12.15 3.38 2.06
C ILE A 76 -12.77 1.98 2.18
N GLY A 77 -11.93 0.97 2.43
CA GLY A 77 -12.32 -0.43 2.41
C GLY A 77 -12.35 -1.03 1.01
N ALA A 78 -11.84 -0.30 0.03
CA ALA A 78 -11.65 -0.77 -1.33
C ALA A 78 -10.15 -0.84 -1.65
N LEU A 79 -9.63 -2.04 -1.94
CA LEU A 79 -8.21 -2.33 -2.11
C LEU A 79 -7.51 -1.31 -3.02
N ILE A 80 -8.03 -1.11 -4.22
CA ILE A 80 -7.44 -0.22 -5.22
C ILE A 80 -7.63 1.25 -4.83
N GLY A 81 -8.77 1.62 -4.24
CA GLY A 81 -9.01 3.00 -3.78
C GLY A 81 -8.08 3.41 -2.65
N ASP A 82 -7.83 2.53 -1.68
CA ASP A 82 -6.88 2.77 -0.59
C ASP A 82 -5.45 2.89 -1.12
N PHE A 83 -5.03 2.00 -2.04
CA PHE A 83 -3.72 2.09 -2.67
C PHE A 83 -3.56 3.34 -3.54
N HIS A 84 -4.53 3.66 -4.40
CA HIS A 84 -4.47 4.84 -5.26
C HIS A 84 -4.32 6.13 -4.45
N ARG A 85 -5.01 6.23 -3.31
CA ARG A 85 -4.82 7.38 -2.40
C ARG A 85 -3.37 7.44 -1.89
N VAL A 86 -2.79 6.32 -1.44
CA VAL A 86 -1.39 6.27 -1.00
C VAL A 86 -0.45 6.64 -2.15
N LEU A 87 -0.70 6.14 -3.36
CA LEU A 87 0.09 6.46 -4.54
C LEU A 87 0.08 7.97 -4.86
N CYS A 88 -1.06 8.65 -4.65
CA CYS A 88 -1.21 10.07 -4.95
C CYS A 88 -0.70 11.00 -3.84
N TYR A 89 -0.84 10.62 -2.57
CA TYR A 89 -0.59 11.50 -1.43
C TYR A 89 0.54 11.03 -0.50
N GLY A 90 1.02 9.82 -0.68
CA GLY A 90 1.98 9.20 0.23
C GLY A 90 1.33 8.62 1.48
N GLY A 91 2.17 8.31 2.47
CA GLY A 91 1.77 7.65 3.70
C GLY A 91 1.98 6.14 3.65
N ILE A 92 1.23 5.40 4.47
CA ILE A 92 1.36 3.94 4.57
C ILE A 92 -0.01 3.25 4.58
N TRP A 93 -0.12 2.15 3.87
CA TRP A 93 -1.26 1.25 3.94
C TRP A 93 -0.86 -0.08 4.57
N LEU A 94 -1.55 -0.40 5.67
CA LEU A 94 -1.35 -1.59 6.48
C LEU A 94 -2.40 -2.63 6.10
N TYR A 95 -1.94 -3.74 5.54
CA TYR A 95 -2.78 -4.88 5.21
C TYR A 95 -2.18 -6.18 5.78
N PRO A 96 -2.09 -6.27 7.13
CA PRO A 96 -1.38 -7.35 7.81
C PRO A 96 -2.12 -8.67 7.76
N ALA A 97 -1.39 -9.74 8.05
CA ALA A 97 -1.96 -10.96 8.58
C ALA A 97 -2.66 -10.70 9.92
N ASP A 98 -3.65 -11.51 10.24
CA ASP A 98 -4.34 -11.44 11.52
C ASP A 98 -4.67 -12.84 12.05
N LYS A 99 -5.18 -12.93 13.28
CA LYS A 99 -5.52 -14.20 13.94
C LYS A 99 -6.51 -15.07 13.16
N LYS A 100 -7.36 -14.47 12.31
CA LYS A 100 -8.33 -15.19 11.45
C LYS A 100 -7.78 -15.50 10.06
N ALA A 101 -6.73 -14.80 9.66
CA ALA A 101 -6.09 -14.92 8.34
C ALA A 101 -4.56 -14.82 8.50
N PRO A 102 -3.90 -15.86 9.02
CA PRO A 102 -2.45 -15.84 9.28
C PRO A 102 -1.62 -15.70 8.00
N GLU A 103 -2.14 -16.14 6.86
CA GLU A 103 -1.49 -15.97 5.55
C GLU A 103 -1.86 -14.64 4.85
N GLY A 104 -2.55 -13.74 5.56
CA GLY A 104 -3.12 -12.55 4.95
C GLY A 104 -4.44 -12.80 4.24
N LYS A 105 -5.00 -11.78 3.60
CA LYS A 105 -6.31 -11.83 2.94
C LYS A 105 -6.23 -11.60 1.44
N ALA A 106 -5.36 -10.69 1.00
CA ALA A 106 -5.17 -10.37 -0.41
C ALA A 106 -4.34 -11.46 -1.13
N ARG A 107 -4.59 -11.64 -2.42
CA ARG A 107 -3.93 -12.66 -3.24
C ARG A 107 -2.59 -12.14 -3.74
N LEU A 108 -1.57 -12.97 -3.59
CA LEU A 108 -0.20 -12.58 -3.93
C LEU A 108 -0.08 -12.17 -5.40
N LEU A 109 -0.51 -13.03 -6.33
CA LEU A 109 -0.22 -12.87 -7.76
C LEU A 109 -0.96 -11.72 -8.45
N TYR A 110 -2.22 -11.48 -8.08
CA TYR A 110 -3.07 -10.57 -8.85
C TYR A 110 -3.65 -9.39 -8.04
N GLU A 111 -3.22 -9.25 -6.76
CA GLU A 111 -3.53 -8.10 -5.92
C GLU A 111 -2.25 -7.52 -5.30
N VAL A 112 -1.53 -8.28 -4.47
CA VAL A 112 -0.39 -7.80 -3.68
C VAL A 112 0.82 -7.49 -4.56
N ALA A 113 1.21 -8.41 -5.46
CA ALA A 113 2.38 -8.21 -6.33
C ALA A 113 2.20 -7.06 -7.33
N PRO A 114 1.06 -6.92 -8.04
CA PRO A 114 0.82 -5.76 -8.90
C PRO A 114 0.88 -4.43 -8.17
N ILE A 115 0.27 -4.33 -6.98
CA ILE A 115 0.32 -3.14 -6.13
C ILE A 115 1.76 -2.84 -5.70
N SER A 116 2.49 -3.86 -5.29
CA SER A 116 3.90 -3.74 -4.86
C SER A 116 4.80 -3.29 -6.01
N PHE A 117 4.56 -3.82 -7.21
CA PHE A 117 5.29 -3.43 -8.41
C PHE A 117 5.05 -1.95 -8.74
N LEU A 118 3.80 -1.49 -8.75
CA LEU A 118 3.48 -0.09 -8.97
C LEU A 118 4.10 0.80 -7.90
N ALA A 119 4.01 0.42 -6.62
CA ALA A 119 4.62 1.18 -5.53
C ALA A 119 6.14 1.32 -5.73
N LYS A 120 6.83 0.23 -6.06
CA LYS A 120 8.29 0.22 -6.32
C LYS A 120 8.66 1.08 -7.54
N GLN A 121 7.91 0.98 -8.63
CA GLN A 121 8.10 1.79 -9.84
C GLN A 121 7.83 3.29 -9.59
N ALA A 122 7.00 3.62 -8.60
CA ALA A 122 6.75 4.99 -8.16
C ALA A 122 7.74 5.48 -7.08
N GLY A 123 8.78 4.72 -6.75
CA GLY A 123 9.78 5.10 -5.73
C GLY A 123 9.37 4.83 -4.28
N GLY A 124 8.27 4.12 -4.07
CA GLY A 124 7.83 3.64 -2.75
C GLY A 124 8.40 2.28 -2.39
N MET A 125 7.82 1.65 -1.37
CA MET A 125 8.21 0.34 -0.87
C MET A 125 6.98 -0.52 -0.55
N ALA A 126 7.09 -1.83 -0.79
CA ALA A 126 6.10 -2.81 -0.39
C ALA A 126 6.79 -4.03 0.23
N VAL A 127 6.43 -4.34 1.46
CA VAL A 127 7.05 -5.41 2.26
C VAL A 127 6.00 -6.27 2.94
N ARG A 128 6.42 -7.46 3.40
CA ARG A 128 5.60 -8.43 4.14
C ARG A 128 6.36 -9.02 5.32
N GLY A 129 5.72 -9.95 6.00
CA GLY A 129 6.29 -10.65 7.17
C GLY A 129 6.08 -9.88 8.48
N ASP A 130 6.31 -10.56 9.59
CA ASP A 130 6.03 -10.03 10.94
C ASP A 130 6.89 -8.80 11.29
N LYS A 131 8.09 -8.72 10.71
CA LYS A 131 9.01 -7.59 10.86
C LYS A 131 8.97 -6.61 9.68
N ALA A 132 8.06 -6.83 8.72
CA ALA A 132 7.95 -6.03 7.49
C ALA A 132 9.29 -5.91 6.71
N THR A 133 10.07 -6.99 6.65
CA THR A 133 11.42 -6.98 6.06
C THR A 133 11.54 -7.70 4.73
N GLU A 134 10.57 -8.54 4.39
CA GLU A 134 10.58 -9.30 3.13
C GLU A 134 10.00 -8.44 2.00
N ASP A 135 10.74 -8.28 0.89
CA ASP A 135 10.17 -7.65 -0.31
C ASP A 135 9.07 -8.57 -0.87
N VAL A 136 7.91 -8.01 -1.12
CA VAL A 136 6.78 -8.78 -1.68
C VAL A 136 7.14 -9.41 -3.03
N LEU A 137 7.92 -8.71 -3.86
CA LEU A 137 8.26 -9.14 -5.20
C LEU A 137 9.30 -10.27 -5.26
N ASP A 138 9.98 -10.57 -4.14
CA ASP A 138 10.90 -11.69 -4.02
C ASP A 138 10.18 -13.00 -3.68
N VAL A 139 8.89 -12.95 -3.39
CA VAL A 139 8.11 -14.13 -3.01
C VAL A 139 7.79 -14.98 -4.23
N VAL A 140 8.31 -16.21 -4.26
CA VAL A 140 7.96 -17.18 -5.29
C VAL A 140 6.59 -17.77 -4.97
N PRO A 141 5.57 -17.59 -5.81
CA PRO A 141 4.23 -18.12 -5.57
C PRO A 141 4.21 -19.64 -5.70
N THR A 142 3.54 -20.31 -4.76
CA THR A 142 3.35 -21.78 -4.75
C THR A 142 1.98 -22.20 -5.26
N SER A 143 1.02 -21.28 -5.33
CA SER A 143 -0.30 -21.51 -5.90
C SER A 143 -0.89 -20.20 -6.46
N ILE A 144 -1.82 -20.34 -7.42
CA ILE A 144 -2.45 -19.17 -8.08
C ILE A 144 -3.25 -18.29 -7.11
N HIS A 145 -3.83 -18.89 -6.06
CA HIS A 145 -4.62 -18.17 -5.05
C HIS A 145 -3.89 -17.97 -3.72
N GLN A 146 -2.56 -18.14 -3.72
CA GLN A 146 -1.75 -17.85 -2.53
C GLN A 146 -2.04 -16.44 -2.01
N LYS A 147 -2.19 -16.33 -0.70
CA LYS A 147 -2.41 -15.05 -0.03
C LYS A 147 -1.11 -14.50 0.54
N SER A 148 -1.10 -13.21 0.80
CA SER A 148 0.02 -12.54 1.46
C SER A 148 -0.47 -11.31 2.22
N PRO A 149 0.07 -11.02 3.42
CA PRO A 149 -0.01 -9.70 4.00
C PRO A 149 0.84 -8.71 3.20
N MET A 150 0.61 -7.41 3.41
CA MET A 150 1.36 -6.36 2.74
C MET A 150 1.38 -5.09 3.60
N PHE A 151 2.53 -4.41 3.60
CA PHE A 151 2.69 -3.04 4.05
C PHE A 151 3.27 -2.25 2.89
N VAL A 152 2.57 -1.23 2.41
CA VAL A 152 2.96 -0.51 1.20
C VAL A 152 2.78 0.99 1.38
N GLY A 153 3.71 1.78 0.83
CA GLY A 153 3.62 3.23 0.90
C GLY A 153 4.91 3.95 0.57
N SER A 154 5.00 5.17 1.07
CA SER A 154 6.20 5.99 0.99
C SER A 154 7.40 5.27 1.60
N LEU A 155 8.55 5.42 0.97
CA LEU A 155 9.78 4.74 1.41
C LEU A 155 10.09 5.03 2.89
N SER A 156 10.01 6.30 3.30
CA SER A 156 10.25 6.72 4.70
C SER A 156 9.23 6.15 5.67
N ALA A 157 7.95 6.07 5.27
CA ALA A 157 6.89 5.55 6.12
C ALA A 157 7.00 4.03 6.35
N VAL A 158 7.36 3.27 5.30
CA VAL A 158 7.58 1.82 5.44
C VAL A 158 8.86 1.54 6.25
N LYS A 159 9.91 2.34 6.07
CA LYS A 159 11.13 2.24 6.91
C LYS A 159 10.84 2.56 8.38
N ASP A 160 10.00 3.55 8.68
CA ASP A 160 9.58 3.86 10.07
C ASP A 160 8.87 2.67 10.71
N LEU A 161 7.99 1.97 9.96
CA LEU A 161 7.39 0.72 10.42
C LEU A 161 8.45 -0.36 10.71
N GLN A 162 9.41 -0.56 9.79
CA GLN A 162 10.48 -1.54 9.97
C GLN A 162 11.32 -1.25 11.21
N GLU A 163 11.74 0.01 11.41
CA GLU A 163 12.50 0.44 12.58
C GLU A 163 11.70 0.27 13.89
N PHE A 164 10.40 0.51 13.84
CA PHE A 164 9.53 0.25 15.00
C PHE A 164 9.49 -1.23 15.34
N LEU A 165 9.26 -2.09 14.35
CA LEU A 165 9.12 -3.54 14.54
C LEU A 165 10.44 -4.25 14.90
N LYS A 166 11.61 -3.66 14.63
CA LYS A 166 12.91 -4.19 15.07
C LYS A 166 13.08 -4.20 16.60
N LYS A 167 12.30 -3.41 17.32
CA LYS A 167 12.38 -3.29 18.79
C LYS A 167 11.77 -4.50 19.51
N TYR A 168 11.02 -5.31 18.80
CA TYR A 168 10.34 -6.52 19.29
C TYR A 168 10.92 -7.78 18.64
#